data_7b11c9e6934ef15ecaf4d0898dc4afe2
#
_entry.id   7b11c9e6934ef15ecaf4d0898dc4afe2
#
_cell.length_a   1.000
_cell.length_b   1.000
_cell.length_c   1.000
_cell.angle_alpha   90.00
_cell.angle_beta   90.00
_cell.angle_gamma   90.00
#
_symmetry.space_group_name_H-M   'P 1'
#
loop_
_entity.id
_entity.type
_entity.pdbx_description
1 polymer ?
#
loop_
_entity_poly.entity_id
_entity_poly.type
_entity_poly.pdbx_seq_one_letter_code
_entity_poly.pdbx_strand_id
1 'polypeptide(L)'
;AMRYTEARLSKISMQMIQDINKDTVDFIPNFDETEKEPEVLPVKVPNLLINGAEGIAVGMATSIPPHNFGEVIDGVIAYMKNPDINTQQMMEYVKGPDFPTGGIVVNKDDLHAIYATGTGKIKVRGKVEIEKVKGGKERLIITEIPYTMIGANIGKFLNDVCGLVETKKTTDIVDISNQSSKEGIRIVIDLKKGANAENLCNLLYKKTRLEDTFGVNMLAVADGRPETLNLKGILRNFMEFQYQNTERKYNVLLEKELDKKEIQEGLIAACDCIDLIIAILRGSKNLKDAKACLMNGDIS
;
A
#
# COMPACT_ATOMS: atom_id res chain seq x y z
N ALA A 1 -6.54 -21.67 16.18
CA ALA A 1 -6.55 -22.93 15.42
C ALA A 1 -7.31 -22.70 14.11
N MET A 2 -6.74 -23.11 12.98
CA MET A 2 -7.33 -22.89 11.63
C MET A 2 -8.79 -23.37 11.51
N ARG A 3 -9.17 -24.37 12.28
CA ARG A 3 -10.55 -24.92 12.30
C ARG A 3 -11.62 -23.91 12.79
N TYR A 4 -11.22 -22.91 13.57
CA TYR A 4 -12.14 -21.98 14.24
C TYR A 4 -11.87 -20.50 13.89
N THR A 5 -11.01 -20.24 12.91
CA THR A 5 -10.66 -18.89 12.48
C THR A 5 -11.10 -18.67 11.04
N GLU A 6 -11.64 -17.49 10.76
CA GLU A 6 -11.99 -17.02 9.43
C GLU A 6 -11.09 -15.82 9.06
N ALA A 7 -10.65 -15.78 7.82
CA ALA A 7 -9.99 -14.62 7.25
C ALA A 7 -10.94 -13.93 6.27
N ARG A 8 -11.02 -12.60 6.36
CA ARG A 8 -11.83 -11.76 5.46
C ARG A 8 -11.00 -10.58 4.98
N LEU A 9 -11.22 -10.16 3.76
CA LEU A 9 -10.62 -8.95 3.24
C LEU A 9 -11.13 -7.71 3.99
N SER A 10 -10.24 -6.78 4.26
CA SER A 10 -10.61 -5.47 4.79
C SER A 10 -11.41 -4.67 3.75
N LYS A 11 -12.12 -3.63 4.18
CA LYS A 11 -12.90 -2.77 3.27
C LYS A 11 -12.02 -2.14 2.19
N ILE A 12 -10.81 -1.72 2.53
CA ILE A 12 -9.88 -1.14 1.56
C ILE A 12 -9.36 -2.19 0.56
N SER A 13 -9.08 -3.41 1.01
CA SER A 13 -8.67 -4.51 0.13
C SER A 13 -9.77 -4.88 -0.87
N MET A 14 -11.04 -4.86 -0.43
CA MET A 14 -12.19 -5.04 -1.33
C MET A 14 -12.26 -3.97 -2.43
N GLN A 15 -11.90 -2.72 -2.11
CA GLN A 15 -11.83 -1.64 -3.12
C GLN A 15 -10.72 -1.87 -4.15
N MET A 16 -9.60 -2.48 -3.73
CA MET A 16 -8.47 -2.76 -4.62
C MET A 16 -8.79 -3.82 -5.70
N ILE A 17 -9.75 -4.72 -5.44
CA ILE A 17 -10.16 -5.77 -6.38
C ILE A 17 -11.54 -5.53 -7.00
N GLN A 18 -12.18 -4.40 -6.72
CA GLN A 18 -13.59 -4.13 -7.09
C GLN A 18 -13.88 -4.29 -8.58
N ASP A 19 -12.93 -3.94 -9.45
CA ASP A 19 -13.11 -3.94 -10.89
C ASP A 19 -12.46 -5.16 -11.60
N ILE A 20 -12.04 -6.18 -10.84
CA ILE A 20 -11.31 -7.34 -11.36
C ILE A 20 -12.11 -8.12 -12.44
N ASN A 21 -13.45 -8.12 -12.35
CA ASN A 21 -14.35 -8.80 -13.30
C ASN A 21 -14.69 -7.94 -14.54
N LYS A 22 -13.99 -6.82 -14.76
CA LYS A 22 -14.24 -5.88 -15.86
C LYS A 22 -13.08 -5.87 -16.87
N ASP A 23 -12.37 -6.98 -16.97
CA ASP A 23 -11.19 -7.13 -17.83
C ASP A 23 -10.12 -6.04 -17.65
N THR A 24 -9.97 -5.55 -16.43
CA THR A 24 -9.03 -4.47 -16.11
C THR A 24 -7.57 -4.92 -16.09
N VAL A 25 -7.33 -6.21 -15.81
CA VAL A 25 -6.00 -6.83 -15.71
C VAL A 25 -5.98 -8.17 -16.40
N ASP A 26 -4.79 -8.62 -16.78
CA ASP A 26 -4.60 -9.92 -17.40
C ASP A 26 -4.61 -11.03 -16.35
N PHE A 27 -5.08 -12.21 -16.78
CA PHE A 27 -5.11 -13.41 -15.96
C PHE A 27 -4.15 -14.44 -16.52
N ILE A 28 -3.32 -15.00 -15.68
CA ILE A 28 -2.36 -16.05 -15.99
C ILE A 28 -2.76 -17.36 -15.28
N PRO A 29 -2.33 -18.54 -15.77
CA PRO A 29 -2.50 -19.78 -15.03
C PRO A 29 -1.78 -19.70 -13.68
N ASN A 30 -2.40 -20.27 -12.64
CA ASN A 30 -1.76 -20.46 -11.34
C ASN A 30 -0.66 -21.55 -11.44
N PHE A 31 0.03 -21.80 -10.31
CA PHE A 31 1.19 -22.71 -10.28
C PHE A 31 0.91 -24.12 -10.82
N ASP A 32 -0.26 -24.68 -10.58
CA ASP A 32 -0.67 -26.04 -11.02
C ASP A 32 -1.56 -26.03 -12.28
N GLU A 33 -1.74 -24.86 -12.90
CA GLU A 33 -2.54 -24.63 -14.12
C GLU A 33 -4.02 -25.06 -13.99
N THR A 34 -4.52 -25.26 -12.78
CA THR A 34 -5.90 -25.65 -12.53
C THR A 34 -6.86 -24.47 -12.56
N GLU A 35 -6.40 -23.27 -12.22
CA GLU A 35 -7.17 -22.05 -12.13
C GLU A 35 -6.41 -20.88 -12.78
N LYS A 36 -7.06 -19.73 -12.91
CA LYS A 36 -6.44 -18.48 -13.37
C LYS A 36 -6.39 -17.47 -12.25
N GLU A 37 -5.26 -16.81 -12.13
CA GLU A 37 -5.05 -15.72 -11.18
C GLU A 37 -4.69 -14.41 -11.89
N PRO A 38 -5.03 -13.24 -11.35
CA PRO A 38 -4.63 -11.98 -11.94
C PRO A 38 -3.12 -11.79 -11.84
N GLU A 39 -2.49 -11.38 -12.94
CA GLU A 39 -1.05 -11.08 -12.95
C GLU A 39 -0.72 -9.93 -12.00
N VAL A 40 -1.59 -8.90 -11.97
CA VAL A 40 -1.53 -7.78 -11.02
C VAL A 40 -2.95 -7.43 -10.55
N LEU A 41 -3.07 -6.78 -9.39
CA LEU A 41 -4.38 -6.31 -8.92
C LEU A 41 -4.76 -4.97 -9.56
N PRO A 42 -6.05 -4.74 -9.89
CA PRO A 42 -6.54 -3.48 -10.45
C PRO A 42 -6.66 -2.39 -9.37
N VAL A 43 -5.57 -2.14 -8.65
CA VAL A 43 -5.53 -1.17 -7.54
C VAL A 43 -5.82 0.25 -8.02
N LYS A 44 -6.57 1.01 -7.23
CA LYS A 44 -6.99 2.39 -7.55
C LYS A 44 -6.11 3.46 -6.91
N VAL A 45 -5.14 3.06 -6.11
CA VAL A 45 -4.21 3.95 -5.41
C VAL A 45 -2.80 3.41 -5.55
N PRO A 46 -1.75 4.26 -5.52
CA PRO A 46 -0.36 3.81 -5.65
C PRO A 46 0.11 3.09 -4.38
N ASN A 47 -0.39 1.87 -4.19
CA ASN A 47 -0.21 1.06 -2.99
C ASN A 47 1.27 0.81 -2.67
N LEU A 48 2.12 0.74 -3.68
CA LEU A 48 3.57 0.59 -3.53
C LEU A 48 4.20 1.72 -2.69
N LEU A 49 3.75 2.97 -2.87
CA LEU A 49 4.21 4.10 -2.05
C LEU A 49 3.49 4.18 -0.71
N ILE A 50 2.19 3.90 -0.68
CA ILE A 50 1.39 4.03 0.55
C ILE A 50 1.84 3.03 1.60
N ASN A 51 1.94 1.75 1.25
CA ASN A 51 2.34 0.70 2.19
C ASN A 51 3.84 0.44 2.21
N GLY A 52 4.56 0.93 1.20
CA GLY A 52 5.94 0.54 0.99
C GLY A 52 6.08 -0.92 0.54
N ALA A 53 7.31 -1.35 0.34
CA ALA A 53 7.64 -2.73 0.01
C ALA A 53 9.02 -3.09 0.53
N GLU A 54 9.18 -4.28 1.06
CA GLU A 54 10.47 -4.84 1.46
C GLU A 54 10.55 -6.29 0.98
N GLY A 55 11.61 -6.61 0.27
CA GLY A 55 11.79 -7.95 -0.27
C GLY A 55 13.21 -8.21 -0.74
N ILE A 56 13.62 -9.45 -0.63
CA ILE A 56 14.95 -9.92 -1.02
C ILE A 56 14.77 -11.04 -2.04
N ALA A 57 15.32 -10.83 -3.24
CA ALA A 57 15.39 -11.84 -4.29
C ALA A 57 16.86 -12.15 -4.62
N VAL A 58 17.08 -13.14 -5.47
CA VAL A 58 18.45 -13.46 -5.93
C VAL A 58 18.96 -12.34 -6.83
N GLY A 59 20.03 -11.69 -6.40
CA GLY A 59 20.68 -10.61 -7.15
C GLY A 59 20.00 -9.23 -7.06
N MET A 60 18.87 -9.10 -6.36
CA MET A 60 18.18 -7.82 -6.20
C MET A 60 17.40 -7.75 -4.88
N ALA A 61 17.21 -6.53 -4.37
CA ALA A 61 16.40 -6.29 -3.19
C ALA A 61 15.62 -4.98 -3.36
N THR A 62 14.40 -4.95 -2.83
CA THR A 62 13.60 -3.74 -2.75
C THR A 62 13.43 -3.32 -1.30
N SER A 63 13.46 -2.02 -1.04
CA SER A 63 13.18 -1.42 0.25
C SER A 63 12.59 -0.03 0.03
N ILE A 64 11.27 0.03 -0.07
CA ILE A 64 10.50 1.24 -0.32
C ILE A 64 9.80 1.63 0.97
N PRO A 65 10.06 2.82 1.53
CA PRO A 65 9.39 3.24 2.75
C PRO A 65 7.92 3.53 2.50
N PRO A 66 7.03 3.31 3.48
CA PRO A 66 5.63 3.72 3.41
C PRO A 66 5.51 5.25 3.47
N HIS A 67 4.40 5.77 2.89
CA HIS A 67 4.11 7.20 2.84
C HIS A 67 2.68 7.49 3.27
N ASN A 68 2.42 8.73 3.66
CA ASN A 68 1.09 9.17 4.02
C ASN A 68 0.12 9.07 2.85
N PHE A 69 -1.03 8.43 3.08
CA PHE A 69 -2.04 8.18 2.05
C PHE A 69 -2.53 9.47 1.37
N GLY A 70 -2.86 10.50 2.17
CA GLY A 70 -3.33 11.79 1.66
C GLY A 70 -2.28 12.50 0.83
N GLU A 71 -1.04 12.59 1.33
CA GLU A 71 0.08 13.22 0.63
C GLU A 71 0.38 12.54 -0.72
N VAL A 72 0.33 11.20 -0.76
CA VAL A 72 0.55 10.46 -2.01
C VAL A 72 -0.56 10.73 -3.03
N ILE A 73 -1.82 10.78 -2.61
CA ILE A 73 -2.93 11.12 -3.51
C ILE A 73 -2.82 12.57 -4.00
N ASP A 74 -2.45 13.51 -3.15
CA ASP A 74 -2.20 14.89 -3.55
C ASP A 74 -1.06 14.97 -4.58
N GLY A 75 -0.01 14.18 -4.39
CA GLY A 75 1.08 14.02 -5.37
C GLY A 75 0.61 13.46 -6.71
N VAL A 76 -0.28 12.46 -6.71
CA VAL A 76 -0.91 11.93 -7.94
C VAL A 76 -1.71 13.02 -8.65
N ILE A 77 -2.54 13.76 -7.91
CA ILE A 77 -3.35 14.85 -8.48
C ILE A 77 -2.46 15.95 -9.05
N ALA A 78 -1.37 16.29 -8.38
CA ALA A 78 -0.40 17.26 -8.86
C ALA A 78 0.27 16.80 -10.16
N TYR A 79 0.66 15.51 -10.24
CA TYR A 79 1.21 14.92 -11.45
C TYR A 79 0.20 14.91 -12.61
N MET A 80 -1.07 14.59 -12.35
CA MET A 80 -2.14 14.64 -13.37
C MET A 80 -2.31 16.03 -13.96
N LYS A 81 -2.21 17.07 -13.13
CA LYS A 81 -2.33 18.47 -13.58
C LYS A 81 -1.09 18.97 -14.32
N ASN A 82 0.08 18.48 -13.95
CA ASN A 82 1.36 18.85 -14.54
C ASN A 82 2.29 17.62 -14.62
N PRO A 83 2.29 16.89 -15.75
CA PRO A 83 3.18 15.73 -15.93
C PRO A 83 4.68 16.09 -15.92
N ASP A 84 5.04 17.35 -16.15
CA ASP A 84 6.43 17.83 -16.13
C ASP A 84 6.91 18.26 -14.74
N ILE A 85 6.08 18.08 -13.71
CA ILE A 85 6.43 18.37 -12.31
C ILE A 85 7.77 17.74 -11.93
N ASN A 86 8.68 18.52 -11.33
CA ASN A 86 9.97 18.03 -10.89
C ASN A 86 9.92 17.46 -9.46
N THR A 87 11.01 16.81 -9.01
CA THR A 87 11.09 16.18 -7.69
C THR A 87 10.85 17.20 -6.56
N GLN A 88 11.40 18.40 -6.66
CA GLN A 88 11.25 19.43 -5.64
C GLN A 88 9.79 19.86 -5.48
N GLN A 89 9.09 20.09 -6.58
CA GLN A 89 7.67 20.43 -6.58
C GLN A 89 6.81 19.25 -6.11
N MET A 90 7.19 18.00 -6.44
CA MET A 90 6.51 16.81 -5.97
C MET A 90 6.59 16.67 -4.45
N MET A 91 7.72 17.06 -3.86
CA MET A 91 7.94 17.02 -2.41
C MET A 91 7.17 18.11 -1.64
N GLU A 92 6.54 19.07 -2.31
CA GLU A 92 5.56 19.97 -1.67
C GLU A 92 4.31 19.19 -1.22
N TYR A 93 3.98 18.12 -1.94
CA TYR A 93 2.86 17.22 -1.64
C TYR A 93 3.32 16.00 -0.84
N VAL A 94 4.29 15.24 -1.35
CA VAL A 94 4.87 14.06 -0.67
C VAL A 94 6.10 14.50 0.10
N LYS A 95 5.93 14.83 1.36
CA LYS A 95 6.97 15.48 2.19
C LYS A 95 8.08 14.52 2.64
N GLY A 96 7.75 13.24 2.79
CA GLY A 96 8.66 12.24 3.28
C GLY A 96 7.98 10.92 3.60
N PRO A 97 8.73 9.92 4.10
CA PRO A 97 8.16 8.67 4.54
C PRO A 97 7.28 8.87 5.78
N ASP A 98 6.24 8.05 5.91
CA ASP A 98 5.33 8.00 7.05
C ASP A 98 5.30 6.57 7.60
N PHE A 99 6.16 6.31 8.57
CA PHE A 99 6.28 4.98 9.16
C PHE A 99 5.17 4.72 10.19
N PRO A 100 4.57 3.52 10.21
CA PRO A 100 3.49 3.19 11.16
C PRO A 100 3.95 3.19 12.63
N THR A 101 5.26 3.13 12.87
CA THR A 101 5.86 3.24 14.21
C THR A 101 6.21 4.65 14.61
N GLY A 102 5.95 5.64 13.75
CA GLY A 102 6.35 7.02 13.93
C GLY A 102 7.86 7.22 13.77
N GLY A 103 8.40 8.15 14.54
CA GLY A 103 9.81 8.53 14.51
C GLY A 103 10.06 9.85 13.79
N ILE A 104 11.27 10.35 13.95
CA ILE A 104 11.71 11.64 13.41
C ILE A 104 12.81 11.40 12.39
N VAL A 105 12.62 11.88 11.15
CA VAL A 105 13.68 11.87 10.12
C VAL A 105 14.72 12.95 10.45
N VAL A 106 15.96 12.52 10.67
CA VAL A 106 17.04 13.40 11.11
C VAL A 106 17.75 14.07 9.92
N ASN A 107 17.89 13.36 8.81
CA ASN A 107 18.56 13.84 7.60
C ASN A 107 17.57 14.28 6.50
N LYS A 108 16.69 15.22 6.85
CA LYS A 108 15.65 15.72 5.94
C LYS A 108 16.20 16.25 4.60
N ASP A 109 17.37 16.86 4.65
CA ASP A 109 17.99 17.46 3.45
C ASP A 109 18.40 16.42 2.38
N ASP A 110 18.62 15.17 2.80
CA ASP A 110 18.96 14.08 1.88
C ASP A 110 17.74 13.53 1.13
N LEU A 111 16.51 13.80 1.61
CA LEU A 111 15.27 13.24 1.03
C LEU A 111 15.08 13.63 -0.43
N HIS A 112 15.47 14.85 -0.82
CA HIS A 112 15.39 15.27 -2.22
C HIS A 112 16.23 14.38 -3.13
N ALA A 113 17.47 14.10 -2.76
CA ALA A 113 18.36 13.24 -3.53
C ALA A 113 17.83 11.79 -3.58
N ILE A 114 17.28 11.29 -2.46
CA ILE A 114 16.68 9.96 -2.38
C ILE A 114 15.48 9.84 -3.33
N TYR A 115 14.57 10.80 -3.32
CA TYR A 115 13.39 10.80 -4.20
C TYR A 115 13.73 11.07 -5.66
N ALA A 116 14.82 11.77 -5.95
CA ALA A 116 15.29 12.00 -7.30
C ALA A 116 15.97 10.76 -7.91
N THR A 117 16.65 9.94 -7.10
CA THR A 117 17.42 8.77 -7.56
C THR A 117 16.74 7.43 -7.28
N GLY A 118 15.82 7.36 -6.31
CA GLY A 118 15.22 6.12 -5.85
C GLY A 118 16.07 5.31 -4.87
N THR A 119 17.24 5.84 -4.47
CA THR A 119 18.18 5.16 -3.55
C THR A 119 18.73 6.09 -2.52
N GLY A 120 19.04 5.56 -1.32
CA GLY A 120 19.69 6.34 -0.29
C GLY A 120 19.48 5.77 1.11
N LYS A 121 19.73 6.60 2.12
CA LYS A 121 19.64 6.21 3.52
C LYS A 121 18.87 7.27 4.29
N ILE A 122 17.80 6.86 4.94
CA ILE A 122 16.99 7.72 5.81
C ILE A 122 17.35 7.39 7.26
N LYS A 123 17.79 8.38 8.03
CA LYS A 123 18.04 8.22 9.46
C LYS A 123 16.77 8.55 10.21
N VAL A 124 16.28 7.58 10.97
CA VAL A 124 15.05 7.69 11.77
C VAL A 124 15.43 7.58 13.25
N ARG A 125 14.93 8.52 14.02
CA ARG A 125 15.13 8.60 15.46
C ARG A 125 13.81 8.38 16.17
N GLY A 126 13.80 7.54 17.22
CA GLY A 126 12.64 7.38 18.09
C GLY A 126 12.30 8.65 18.83
N LYS A 127 11.03 8.85 19.15
CA LYS A 127 10.55 9.97 19.94
C LYS A 127 10.61 9.62 21.41
N VAL A 128 11.28 10.46 22.20
CA VAL A 128 11.46 10.30 23.64
C VAL A 128 10.87 11.50 24.36
N GLU A 129 10.04 11.25 25.33
CA GLU A 129 9.45 12.26 26.21
C GLU A 129 10.05 12.11 27.61
N ILE A 130 10.30 13.23 28.29
CA ILE A 130 10.83 13.25 29.67
C ILE A 130 9.65 13.52 30.61
N GLU A 131 9.34 12.54 31.47
CA GLU A 131 8.29 12.65 32.47
C GLU A 131 8.91 12.85 33.88
N LYS A 132 8.41 13.84 34.61
CA LYS A 132 8.78 14.07 36.00
C LYS A 132 7.91 13.21 36.91
N VAL A 133 8.57 12.46 37.78
CA VAL A 133 7.93 11.55 38.75
C VAL A 133 8.06 12.12 40.17
N LYS A 134 7.17 11.68 41.09
CA LYS A 134 7.20 12.06 42.48
C LYS A 134 8.60 11.81 43.09
N GLY A 135 9.09 12.76 43.89
CA GLY A 135 10.39 12.65 44.54
C GLY A 135 11.58 13.24 43.78
N GLY A 136 11.32 14.02 42.70
CA GLY A 136 12.35 14.68 41.91
C GLY A 136 13.15 13.71 41.03
N LYS A 137 12.56 12.57 40.71
CA LYS A 137 13.07 11.62 39.71
C LYS A 137 12.46 11.92 38.32
N GLU A 138 13.17 11.55 37.32
CA GLU A 138 12.71 11.62 35.92
C GLU A 138 12.68 10.23 35.29
N ARG A 139 11.90 10.07 34.25
CA ARG A 139 11.90 8.88 33.40
C ARG A 139 11.83 9.29 31.95
N LEU A 140 12.41 8.46 31.10
CA LEU A 140 12.28 8.59 29.67
C LEU A 140 11.16 7.66 29.19
N ILE A 141 10.26 8.19 28.39
CA ILE A 141 9.16 7.45 27.77
C ILE A 141 9.38 7.49 26.26
N ILE A 142 9.62 6.33 25.66
CA ILE A 142 9.76 6.19 24.24
C ILE A 142 8.36 5.85 23.69
N THR A 143 7.79 6.76 22.91
CA THR A 143 6.43 6.65 22.32
C THR A 143 6.47 6.26 20.86
N GLU A 144 7.57 6.53 20.16
CA GLU A 144 7.78 6.17 18.77
C GLU A 144 9.18 5.59 18.58
N ILE A 145 9.31 4.61 17.69
CA ILE A 145 10.56 3.90 17.42
C ILE A 145 10.88 3.87 15.93
N PRO A 146 12.16 3.78 15.54
CA PRO A 146 12.52 3.51 14.17
C PRO A 146 11.81 2.26 13.63
N TYR A 147 11.37 2.29 12.37
CA TYR A 147 10.67 1.18 11.73
C TYR A 147 11.50 -0.13 11.73
N THR A 148 12.82 0.00 11.64
CA THR A 148 13.77 -1.12 11.72
C THR A 148 13.81 -1.81 13.09
N MET A 149 13.17 -1.21 14.12
CA MET A 149 13.17 -1.72 15.49
C MET A 149 11.93 -2.54 15.85
N ILE A 150 11.11 -2.93 14.88
CA ILE A 150 9.87 -3.69 15.09
C ILE A 150 10.16 -5.15 15.50
N GLY A 151 9.19 -5.75 16.20
CA GLY A 151 9.19 -7.18 16.54
C GLY A 151 10.28 -7.57 17.53
N ALA A 152 11.06 -8.58 17.22
CA ALA A 152 12.12 -9.11 18.07
C ALA A 152 13.24 -8.08 18.38
N ASN A 153 13.35 -7.02 17.57
CA ASN A 153 14.35 -5.98 17.76
C ASN A 153 14.05 -5.07 18.96
N ILE A 154 12.81 -4.98 19.45
CA ILE A 154 12.49 -4.29 20.71
C ILE A 154 13.17 -4.99 21.88
N GLY A 155 13.08 -6.33 21.97
CA GLY A 155 13.78 -7.11 22.98
C GLY A 155 15.30 -6.92 22.94
N LYS A 156 15.87 -6.88 21.73
CA LYS A 156 17.29 -6.59 21.53
C LYS A 156 17.67 -5.19 22.02
N PHE A 157 16.84 -4.18 21.72
CA PHE A 157 17.05 -2.83 22.24
C PHE A 157 17.05 -2.78 23.77
N LEU A 158 16.11 -3.47 24.43
CA LEU A 158 16.10 -3.55 25.90
C LEU A 158 17.41 -4.14 26.44
N ASN A 159 17.89 -5.22 25.84
CA ASN A 159 19.16 -5.85 26.20
C ASN A 159 20.35 -4.92 25.92
N ASP A 160 20.37 -4.19 24.83
CA ASP A 160 21.41 -3.23 24.51
C ASP A 160 21.48 -2.12 25.58
N VAL A 161 20.33 -1.63 26.06
CA VAL A 161 20.26 -0.64 27.14
C VAL A 161 20.77 -1.22 28.47
N CYS A 162 20.38 -2.46 28.81
CA CYS A 162 20.95 -3.16 29.99
C CYS A 162 22.47 -3.30 29.89
N GLY A 163 22.98 -3.66 28.71
CA GLY A 163 24.40 -3.76 28.44
C GLY A 163 25.17 -2.44 28.60
N LEU A 164 24.51 -1.28 28.35
CA LEU A 164 25.14 0.01 28.64
C LEU A 164 25.37 0.24 30.17
N VAL A 165 24.46 -0.27 30.99
CA VAL A 165 24.58 -0.20 32.46
C VAL A 165 25.65 -1.18 32.96
N GLU A 166 25.62 -2.44 32.49
CA GLU A 166 26.58 -3.48 32.84
C GLU A 166 28.02 -3.09 32.49
N THR A 167 28.21 -2.51 31.31
CA THR A 167 29.52 -2.02 30.84
C THR A 167 29.91 -0.67 31.42
N LYS A 168 29.14 -0.15 32.39
CA LYS A 168 29.37 1.14 33.07
C LYS A 168 29.50 2.35 32.14
N LYS A 169 28.90 2.29 30.96
CA LYS A 169 28.82 3.45 30.03
C LYS A 169 27.81 4.49 30.51
N THR A 170 26.85 4.07 31.33
CA THR A 170 25.96 4.94 32.10
C THR A 170 25.66 4.29 33.44
N THR A 171 25.45 5.12 34.47
CA THR A 171 25.01 4.71 35.81
C THR A 171 23.63 5.28 36.14
N ASP A 172 23.03 6.03 35.23
CA ASP A 172 21.85 6.86 35.45
C ASP A 172 20.53 6.10 35.32
N ILE A 173 20.55 4.91 34.76
CA ILE A 173 19.38 4.06 34.58
C ILE A 173 19.17 3.19 35.83
N VAL A 174 17.93 3.16 36.31
CA VAL A 174 17.49 2.29 37.41
C VAL A 174 16.81 1.04 36.87
N ASP A 175 15.89 1.22 35.93
CA ASP A 175 15.10 0.14 35.35
C ASP A 175 14.66 0.49 33.93
N ILE A 176 14.37 -0.55 33.16
CA ILE A 176 13.78 -0.44 31.82
C ILE A 176 12.66 -1.47 31.65
N SER A 177 11.50 -1.02 31.20
CA SER A 177 10.34 -1.87 30.98
C SER A 177 9.62 -1.56 29.68
N ASN A 178 9.12 -2.61 29.02
CA ASN A 178 8.24 -2.47 27.85
C ASN A 178 6.79 -2.54 28.32
N GLN A 179 6.09 -1.43 28.24
CA GLN A 179 4.68 -1.27 28.60
C GLN A 179 3.80 -1.07 27.36
N SER A 180 4.31 -1.40 26.17
CA SER A 180 3.56 -1.26 24.93
C SER A 180 2.30 -2.13 24.95
N SER A 181 1.21 -1.59 24.43
CA SER A 181 -0.12 -2.21 24.41
C SER A 181 -0.83 -1.96 23.07
N LYS A 182 -2.12 -2.26 23.01
CA LYS A 182 -2.98 -1.91 21.85
C LYS A 182 -3.08 -0.40 21.62
N GLU A 183 -2.79 0.41 22.64
CA GLU A 183 -2.83 1.88 22.56
C GLU A 183 -1.58 2.46 21.89
N GLY A 184 -0.50 1.66 21.75
CA GLY A 184 0.72 2.07 21.10
C GLY A 184 2.00 1.62 21.82
N ILE A 185 3.11 2.13 21.31
CA ILE A 185 4.45 1.88 21.84
C ILE A 185 4.66 2.70 23.11
N ARG A 186 5.09 2.04 24.16
CA ARG A 186 5.47 2.65 25.44
C ARG A 186 6.62 1.87 26.09
N ILE A 187 7.83 2.37 25.92
CA ILE A 187 9.01 1.83 26.60
C ILE A 187 9.44 2.86 27.65
N VAL A 188 9.54 2.44 28.90
CA VAL A 188 9.84 3.31 30.04
C VAL A 188 11.22 3.00 30.58
N ILE A 189 12.04 4.04 30.75
CA ILE A 189 13.35 3.97 31.36
C ILE A 189 13.36 4.86 32.62
N ASP A 190 13.41 4.26 33.79
CA ASP A 190 13.45 4.98 35.05
C ASP A 190 14.86 5.45 35.35
N LEU A 191 15.01 6.73 35.69
CA LEU A 191 16.30 7.36 35.95
C LEU A 191 16.59 7.52 37.45
N LYS A 192 17.87 7.55 37.81
CA LYS A 192 18.31 7.93 39.14
C LYS A 192 18.02 9.41 39.40
N LYS A 193 17.84 9.76 40.67
CA LYS A 193 17.65 11.15 41.06
C LYS A 193 18.90 11.98 40.70
N GLY A 194 18.67 13.08 39.97
CA GLY A 194 19.73 13.97 39.51
C GLY A 194 20.44 13.53 38.22
N ALA A 195 19.99 12.46 37.57
CA ALA A 195 20.49 12.08 36.26
C ALA A 195 20.13 13.13 35.20
N ASN A 196 20.99 13.32 34.20
CA ASN A 196 20.73 14.21 33.10
C ASN A 196 20.03 13.45 31.99
N ALA A 197 18.71 13.63 31.88
CA ALA A 197 17.84 12.94 30.93
C ALA A 197 18.23 13.21 29.46
N GLU A 198 18.62 14.45 29.13
CA GLU A 198 19.01 14.82 27.76
C GLU A 198 20.30 14.14 27.31
N ASN A 199 21.32 14.14 28.20
CA ASN A 199 22.57 13.46 27.93
C ASN A 199 22.37 11.95 27.75
N LEU A 200 21.49 11.35 28.53
CA LEU A 200 21.17 9.94 28.41
C LEU A 200 20.43 9.66 27.09
N CYS A 201 19.47 10.49 26.68
CA CYS A 201 18.83 10.39 25.36
C CYS A 201 19.87 10.40 24.23
N ASN A 202 20.83 11.34 24.29
CA ASN A 202 21.89 11.43 23.29
C ASN A 202 22.80 10.19 23.28
N LEU A 203 23.04 9.61 24.45
CA LEU A 203 23.80 8.37 24.56
C LEU A 203 23.04 7.19 23.94
N LEU A 204 21.71 7.08 24.20
CA LEU A 204 20.85 6.04 23.63
C LEU A 204 20.82 6.14 22.11
N TYR A 205 20.66 7.33 21.54
CA TYR A 205 20.70 7.54 20.08
C TYR A 205 22.03 7.11 19.46
N LYS A 206 23.17 7.36 20.14
CA LYS A 206 24.50 7.00 19.62
C LYS A 206 24.86 5.53 19.79
N LYS A 207 24.30 4.85 20.78
CA LYS A 207 24.78 3.52 21.19
C LYS A 207 23.76 2.41 21.03
N THR A 208 22.53 2.74 20.68
CA THR A 208 21.45 1.77 20.48
C THR A 208 20.73 2.03 19.16
N ARG A 209 19.80 1.15 18.82
CA ARG A 209 18.93 1.32 17.63
C ARG A 209 17.80 2.35 17.81
N LEU A 210 17.81 3.14 18.87
CA LEU A 210 16.84 4.23 19.03
C LEU A 210 17.01 5.32 17.95
N GLU A 211 18.18 5.43 17.34
CA GLU A 211 18.42 6.05 16.06
C GLU A 211 18.97 4.98 15.12
N ASP A 212 18.28 4.73 14.00
CA ASP A 212 18.68 3.71 13.04
C ASP A 212 18.50 4.21 11.61
N THR A 213 19.12 3.51 10.69
CA THR A 213 19.11 3.88 9.26
C THR A 213 18.21 2.93 8.50
N PHE A 214 17.20 3.47 7.80
CA PHE A 214 16.43 2.78 6.80
C PHE A 214 17.10 2.94 5.44
N GLY A 215 17.54 1.82 4.84
CA GLY A 215 18.12 1.82 3.50
C GLY A 215 17.00 1.88 2.46
N VAL A 216 16.98 2.90 1.62
CA VAL A 216 16.02 3.04 0.53
C VAL A 216 16.59 2.47 -0.75
N ASN A 217 15.83 1.60 -1.39
CA ASN A 217 16.04 1.12 -2.74
C ASN A 217 14.67 0.90 -3.39
N MET A 218 14.23 1.87 -4.18
CA MET A 218 12.91 1.85 -4.82
C MET A 218 12.93 0.99 -6.09
N LEU A 219 13.41 -0.25 -5.95
CA LEU A 219 13.39 -1.24 -7.02
C LEU A 219 11.97 -1.79 -7.17
N ALA A 220 11.42 -1.69 -8.37
CA ALA A 220 10.11 -2.24 -8.72
C ALA A 220 10.16 -2.87 -10.12
N VAL A 221 9.17 -3.70 -10.43
CA VAL A 221 9.02 -4.25 -11.78
C VAL A 221 8.11 -3.31 -12.56
N ALA A 222 8.67 -2.66 -13.59
CA ALA A 222 7.94 -1.83 -14.54
C ALA A 222 8.04 -2.46 -15.91
N ASP A 223 6.91 -2.66 -16.59
CA ASP A 223 6.83 -3.31 -17.91
C ASP A 223 7.58 -4.65 -17.99
N GLY A 224 7.46 -5.48 -16.93
CA GLY A 224 8.10 -6.78 -16.83
C GLY A 224 9.61 -6.74 -16.54
N ARG A 225 10.21 -5.57 -16.26
CA ARG A 225 11.64 -5.40 -15.97
C ARG A 225 11.87 -4.76 -14.60
N PRO A 226 12.85 -5.28 -13.83
CA PRO A 226 13.24 -4.65 -12.58
C PRO A 226 13.98 -3.33 -12.84
N GLU A 227 13.48 -2.24 -12.30
CA GLU A 227 14.08 -0.90 -12.40
C GLU A 227 14.07 -0.20 -11.05
N THR A 228 15.14 0.56 -10.76
CA THR A 228 15.13 1.49 -9.63
C THR A 228 14.45 2.77 -10.06
N LEU A 229 13.26 3.00 -9.53
CA LEU A 229 12.41 4.13 -9.88
C LEU A 229 12.61 5.28 -8.89
N ASN A 230 12.60 6.50 -9.39
CA ASN A 230 12.44 7.68 -8.54
C ASN A 230 10.95 7.91 -8.18
N LEU A 231 10.67 8.84 -7.28
CA LEU A 231 9.30 9.13 -6.85
C LEU A 231 8.37 9.45 -8.03
N LYS A 232 8.81 10.32 -8.94
CA LYS A 232 8.03 10.68 -10.13
C LYS A 232 7.80 9.46 -11.04
N GLY A 233 8.82 8.60 -11.20
CA GLY A 233 8.73 7.38 -12.01
C GLY A 233 7.68 6.41 -11.49
N ILE A 234 7.58 6.22 -10.16
CA ILE A 234 6.54 5.37 -9.56
C ILE A 234 5.15 5.95 -9.85
N LEU A 235 4.95 7.25 -9.67
CA LEU A 235 3.67 7.89 -9.94
C LEU A 235 3.31 7.86 -11.43
N ARG A 236 4.29 8.03 -12.32
CA ARG A 236 4.09 7.90 -13.77
C ARG A 236 3.59 6.50 -14.14
N ASN A 237 4.31 5.46 -13.75
CA ASN A 237 3.91 4.08 -14.04
C ASN A 237 2.52 3.75 -13.44
N PHE A 238 2.23 4.23 -12.24
CA PHE A 238 0.89 4.09 -11.66
C PHE A 238 -0.18 4.78 -12.53
N MET A 239 0.06 5.99 -13.01
CA MET A 239 -0.90 6.71 -13.85
C MET A 239 -1.11 6.04 -15.21
N GLU A 240 -0.05 5.58 -15.86
CA GLU A 240 -0.13 4.80 -17.11
C GLU A 240 -0.99 3.55 -16.91
N PHE A 241 -0.76 2.81 -15.83
CA PHE A 241 -1.59 1.67 -15.44
C PHE A 241 -3.06 2.04 -15.19
N GLN A 242 -3.33 3.17 -14.52
CA GLN A 242 -4.71 3.63 -14.32
C GLN A 242 -5.43 3.99 -15.62
N TYR A 243 -4.72 4.59 -16.58
CA TYR A 243 -5.28 4.88 -17.92
C TYR A 243 -5.70 3.58 -18.62
N GLN A 244 -4.79 2.60 -18.70
CA GLN A 244 -5.07 1.31 -19.32
C GLN A 244 -6.25 0.59 -18.65
N ASN A 245 -6.25 0.52 -17.31
CA ASN A 245 -7.34 -0.11 -16.56
C ASN A 245 -8.68 0.59 -16.77
N THR A 246 -8.67 1.92 -16.82
CA THR A 246 -9.88 2.71 -17.03
C THR A 246 -10.43 2.51 -18.43
N GLU A 247 -9.59 2.52 -19.45
CA GLU A 247 -9.97 2.26 -20.84
C GLU A 247 -10.57 0.86 -20.99
N ARG A 248 -9.88 -0.19 -20.50
CA ARG A 248 -10.37 -1.57 -20.52
C ARG A 248 -11.73 -1.70 -19.83
N LYS A 249 -11.87 -1.13 -18.63
CA LYS A 249 -13.12 -1.12 -17.87
C LYS A 249 -14.28 -0.52 -18.64
N TYR A 250 -14.08 0.66 -19.22
CA TYR A 250 -15.16 1.35 -19.94
C TYR A 250 -15.48 0.70 -21.28
N ASN A 251 -14.50 0.06 -21.94
CA ASN A 251 -14.77 -0.74 -23.13
C ASN A 251 -15.69 -1.92 -22.81
N VAL A 252 -15.44 -2.67 -21.73
CA VAL A 252 -16.33 -3.76 -21.28
C VAL A 252 -17.72 -3.25 -20.90
N LEU A 253 -17.81 -2.10 -20.24
CA LEU A 253 -19.11 -1.51 -19.90
C LEU A 253 -19.87 -1.04 -21.14
N LEU A 254 -19.18 -0.43 -22.10
CA LEU A 254 -19.77 0.01 -23.36
C LEU A 254 -20.31 -1.18 -24.16
N GLU A 255 -19.51 -2.24 -24.30
CA GLU A 255 -19.95 -3.47 -25.00
C GLU A 255 -21.22 -4.03 -24.37
N LYS A 256 -21.27 -4.17 -23.05
CA LYS A 256 -22.48 -4.62 -22.34
C LYS A 256 -23.71 -3.74 -22.56
N GLU A 257 -23.53 -2.43 -22.66
CA GLU A 257 -24.64 -1.50 -22.91
C GLU A 257 -25.06 -1.54 -24.39
N LEU A 258 -24.13 -1.75 -25.34
CA LEU A 258 -24.43 -1.95 -26.74
C LEU A 258 -25.23 -3.24 -26.96
N ASP A 259 -24.83 -4.34 -26.29
CA ASP A 259 -25.60 -5.61 -26.35
C ASP A 259 -27.03 -5.42 -25.82
N LYS A 260 -27.21 -4.71 -24.71
CA LYS A 260 -28.53 -4.39 -24.16
C LYS A 260 -29.35 -3.54 -25.13
N LYS A 261 -28.70 -2.53 -25.75
CA LYS A 261 -29.34 -1.67 -26.73
C LYS A 261 -29.85 -2.49 -27.93
N GLU A 262 -29.02 -3.37 -28.48
CA GLU A 262 -29.40 -4.25 -29.61
C GLU A 262 -30.62 -5.11 -29.26
N ILE A 263 -30.62 -5.71 -28.05
CA ILE A 263 -31.77 -6.50 -27.58
C ILE A 263 -33.02 -5.62 -27.46
N GLN A 264 -32.92 -4.40 -26.96
CA GLN A 264 -34.06 -3.49 -26.82
C GLN A 264 -34.59 -3.01 -28.17
N GLU A 265 -33.68 -2.68 -29.08
CA GLU A 265 -34.05 -2.30 -30.48
C GLU A 265 -34.74 -3.47 -31.18
N GLY A 266 -34.25 -4.70 -31.01
CA GLY A 266 -34.89 -5.90 -31.50
C GLY A 266 -36.28 -6.12 -30.91
N LEU A 267 -36.48 -5.88 -29.61
CA LEU A 267 -37.80 -5.96 -28.98
C LEU A 267 -38.78 -4.89 -29.48
N ILE A 268 -38.31 -3.66 -29.71
CA ILE A 268 -39.13 -2.59 -30.32
C ILE A 268 -39.58 -3.01 -31.72
N ALA A 269 -38.67 -3.45 -32.57
CA ALA A 269 -38.98 -3.95 -33.89
C ALA A 269 -39.95 -5.15 -33.86
N ALA A 270 -39.82 -6.04 -32.88
CA ALA A 270 -40.75 -7.15 -32.67
C ALA A 270 -42.14 -6.66 -32.27
N CYS A 271 -42.30 -5.56 -31.53
CA CYS A 271 -43.59 -4.98 -31.21
C CYS A 271 -44.31 -4.44 -32.46
N ASP A 272 -43.57 -3.91 -33.41
CA ASP A 272 -44.17 -3.40 -34.68
C ASP A 272 -44.73 -4.52 -35.55
N CYS A 273 -44.26 -5.74 -35.41
CA CYS A 273 -44.72 -6.93 -36.13
C CYS A 273 -45.28 -8.03 -35.22
N ILE A 274 -45.83 -7.66 -34.05
CA ILE A 274 -46.26 -8.60 -33.04
C ILE A 274 -47.30 -9.62 -33.49
N ASP A 275 -48.27 -9.22 -34.35
CA ASP A 275 -49.31 -10.11 -34.86
C ASP A 275 -48.73 -11.21 -35.75
N LEU A 276 -47.70 -10.89 -36.54
CA LEU A 276 -46.98 -11.86 -37.35
C LEU A 276 -46.21 -12.86 -36.49
N ILE A 277 -45.52 -12.37 -35.46
CA ILE A 277 -44.81 -13.21 -34.49
C ILE A 277 -45.75 -14.17 -33.80
N ILE A 278 -46.92 -13.67 -33.36
CA ILE A 278 -47.96 -14.52 -32.72
C ILE A 278 -48.45 -15.58 -33.67
N ALA A 279 -48.70 -15.25 -34.96
CA ALA A 279 -49.13 -16.20 -35.96
C ALA A 279 -48.09 -17.33 -36.17
N ILE A 280 -46.82 -16.99 -36.28
CA ILE A 280 -45.70 -17.95 -36.41
C ILE A 280 -45.62 -18.85 -35.17
N LEU A 281 -45.68 -18.29 -33.98
CA LEU A 281 -45.60 -19.06 -32.73
C LEU A 281 -46.77 -20.03 -32.57
N ARG A 282 -47.99 -19.63 -32.95
CA ARG A 282 -49.17 -20.48 -32.90
C ARG A 282 -49.18 -21.58 -33.98
N GLY A 283 -48.57 -21.32 -35.14
CA GLY A 283 -48.45 -22.29 -36.23
C GLY A 283 -47.31 -23.29 -36.04
N SER A 284 -46.36 -23.01 -35.21
CA SER A 284 -45.18 -23.86 -35.01
C SER A 284 -45.45 -25.08 -34.14
N LYS A 285 -44.86 -26.24 -34.48
CA LYS A 285 -45.04 -27.51 -33.78
C LYS A 285 -44.28 -27.58 -32.47
N ASN A 286 -43.18 -26.88 -32.37
CA ASN A 286 -42.30 -26.85 -31.20
C ASN A 286 -41.43 -25.59 -31.22
N LEU A 287 -40.70 -25.33 -30.08
CA LEU A 287 -39.86 -24.13 -29.92
C LEU A 287 -38.73 -24.03 -30.95
N LYS A 288 -38.14 -25.17 -31.36
CA LYS A 288 -37.08 -25.21 -32.36
C LYS A 288 -37.58 -24.77 -33.74
N ASP A 289 -38.76 -25.24 -34.11
CA ASP A 289 -39.48 -24.89 -35.34
C ASP A 289 -39.85 -23.39 -35.35
N ALA A 290 -40.44 -22.91 -34.25
CA ALA A 290 -40.77 -21.50 -34.07
C ALA A 290 -39.53 -20.58 -34.22
N LYS A 291 -38.42 -20.96 -33.62
CA LYS A 291 -37.16 -20.22 -33.74
C LYS A 291 -36.63 -20.20 -35.17
N ALA A 292 -36.71 -21.33 -35.90
CA ALA A 292 -36.27 -21.41 -37.28
C ALA A 292 -37.15 -20.54 -38.18
N CYS A 293 -38.47 -20.59 -38.01
CA CYS A 293 -39.42 -19.76 -38.78
C CYS A 293 -39.21 -18.26 -38.53
N LEU A 294 -38.99 -17.85 -37.27
CA LEU A 294 -38.70 -16.45 -36.93
C LEU A 294 -37.38 -15.98 -37.53
N MET A 295 -36.35 -16.83 -37.54
CA MET A 295 -35.02 -16.47 -38.08
C MET A 295 -35.02 -16.40 -39.62
N ASN A 296 -35.78 -17.23 -40.28
CA ASN A 296 -35.83 -17.30 -41.76
C ASN A 296 -36.91 -16.43 -42.36
N GLY A 297 -37.83 -15.91 -41.56
CA GLY A 297 -38.99 -15.15 -42.06
C GLY A 297 -40.04 -16.00 -42.74
N ASP A 298 -40.03 -17.32 -42.57
CA ASP A 298 -40.99 -18.24 -43.18
C ASP A 298 -42.26 -18.33 -42.32
N ILE A 299 -43.41 -18.14 -42.93
CA ILE A 299 -44.73 -18.44 -42.37
C ILE A 299 -45.10 -19.82 -42.85
N SER A 300 -45.09 -20.80 -41.96
CA SER A 300 -45.50 -22.17 -42.30
C SER A 300 -47.01 -22.31 -42.41
#